data_383af6f1c22243281605b4ddc88a68bc
#
_entry.id   383af6f1c22243281605b4ddc88a68bc
#
_cell.length_a   1.000
_cell.length_b   1.000
_cell.length_c   1.000
_cell.angle_alpha   90.00
_cell.angle_beta   90.00
_cell.angle_gamma   90.00
#
_symmetry.space_group_name_H-M   'P 1'
#
loop_
_entity.id
_entity.type
_entity.pdbx_description
1 polymer ?
#
loop_
_entity_poly.entity_id
_entity_poly.type
_entity_poly.pdbx_seq_one_letter_code
_entity_poly.pdbx_strand_id
1 'polypeptide(L)'
;GVQTCALPIYQIADITVSMKATDYLKMPELVSVAKEVWLSGKEKERYDELKKSLVLELPGGEITAANVASLTLKLSQMANGAIYTDDKAVVAIHDRKLDALEDLVESANGKPVLVAYWFKHDKDRIRQRMEARELKEPQDFADWNAGKIPVALIHPASAGHGLNLQQGGSILVWFGLTWSLELYQQTNARLWRQGQADKTVIIQHIIARDTIDERILKVLEHKDGTQDALIEAVKADLGMTKTGNGGIL
;
A
#
# COMPACT_ATOMS: atom_id res chain seq x y z
N GLY A 1 -25.92 15.11 27.58
CA GLY A 1 -25.58 15.86 26.39
C GLY A 1 -24.40 15.24 25.69
N VAL A 2 -24.63 14.61 24.55
CA VAL A 2 -23.55 14.12 23.66
C VAL A 2 -23.01 15.35 22.95
N GLN A 3 -21.84 15.83 23.33
CA GLN A 3 -21.11 16.85 22.59
C GLN A 3 -20.54 16.19 21.33
N THR A 4 -21.14 16.52 20.20
CA THR A 4 -20.64 16.12 18.88
C THR A 4 -19.36 16.90 18.55
N CYS A 5 -18.32 16.19 18.12
CA CYS A 5 -17.00 16.72 17.72
C CYS A 5 -17.01 17.68 16.49
N ALA A 6 -18.19 18.09 16.02
CA ALA A 6 -18.34 19.01 14.88
C ALA A 6 -18.26 20.49 15.25
N LEU A 7 -18.38 20.84 16.54
CA LEU A 7 -18.42 22.23 17.02
C LEU A 7 -17.14 23.05 16.79
N PRO A 8 -15.90 22.50 16.88
CA PRO A 8 -14.70 23.32 16.70
C PRO A 8 -14.53 23.86 15.27
N ILE A 9 -15.00 23.13 14.25
CA ILE A 9 -14.80 23.52 12.84
C ILE A 9 -15.66 24.73 12.49
N TYR A 10 -16.88 24.81 13.00
CA TYR A 10 -17.77 25.97 12.76
C TYR A 10 -17.31 27.24 13.47
N GLN A 11 -16.64 27.12 14.63
CA GLN A 11 -16.17 28.29 15.41
C GLN A 11 -14.94 28.96 14.79
N ILE A 12 -14.21 28.31 13.90
CA ILE A 12 -13.02 28.85 13.22
C ILE A 12 -13.27 29.14 11.72
N ALA A 13 -14.48 28.87 11.22
CA ALA A 13 -14.82 29.06 9.80
C ALA A 13 -14.59 30.52 9.35
N ASP A 14 -14.81 31.51 10.21
CA ASP A 14 -14.66 32.92 9.91
C ASP A 14 -13.19 33.39 9.86
N ILE A 15 -12.27 32.58 10.39
CA ILE A 15 -10.84 32.92 10.48
C ILE A 15 -9.93 31.91 9.75
N THR A 16 -10.52 30.89 9.10
CA THR A 16 -9.77 29.88 8.35
C THR A 16 -10.23 29.82 6.92
N VAL A 17 -9.26 29.79 6.00
CA VAL A 17 -9.50 29.53 4.59
C VAL A 17 -9.00 28.13 4.30
N SER A 18 -9.93 27.21 3.94
CA SER A 18 -9.56 25.89 3.44
C SER A 18 -9.27 25.98 1.95
N MET A 19 -8.03 25.77 1.57
CA MET A 19 -7.59 25.82 0.17
C MET A 19 -7.14 24.42 -0.28
N LYS A 20 -7.70 23.94 -1.38
CA LYS A 20 -7.16 22.75 -2.05
C LYS A 20 -6.00 23.18 -2.95
N ALA A 21 -4.89 22.44 -2.89
CA ALA A 21 -3.72 22.72 -3.72
C ALA A 21 -4.07 22.78 -5.22
N THR A 22 -5.01 21.95 -5.68
CA THR A 22 -5.50 21.91 -7.05
C THR A 22 -6.19 23.19 -7.53
N ASP A 23 -6.71 24.00 -6.62
CA ASP A 23 -7.47 25.20 -6.97
C ASP A 23 -6.56 26.41 -7.24
N TYR A 24 -5.33 26.37 -6.71
CA TYR A 24 -4.41 27.51 -6.74
C TYR A 24 -3.04 27.20 -7.34
N LEU A 25 -2.67 25.93 -7.46
CA LEU A 25 -1.37 25.46 -7.95
C LEU A 25 -1.51 24.77 -9.30
N LYS A 26 -0.54 24.99 -10.18
CA LYS A 26 -0.42 24.19 -11.41
C LYS A 26 0.08 22.80 -11.06
N MET A 27 -0.87 21.90 -10.83
CA MET A 27 -0.58 20.49 -10.58
C MET A 27 -0.51 19.72 -11.90
N PRO A 28 0.35 18.68 -12.00
CA PRO A 28 0.30 17.76 -13.12
C PRO A 28 -1.02 16.97 -13.09
N GLU A 29 -1.42 16.43 -14.23
CA GLU A 29 -2.51 15.47 -14.31
C GLU A 29 -2.17 14.24 -13.46
N LEU A 30 -3.14 13.68 -12.76
CA LEU A 30 -2.99 12.47 -11.99
C LEU A 30 -3.77 11.33 -12.64
N VAL A 31 -3.06 10.29 -13.04
CA VAL A 31 -3.65 9.05 -13.55
C VAL A 31 -3.41 7.94 -12.54
N SER A 32 -4.47 7.34 -12.03
CA SER A 32 -4.42 6.21 -11.10
C SER A 32 -4.96 4.96 -11.79
N VAL A 33 -4.16 3.86 -11.78
CA VAL A 33 -4.49 2.62 -12.49
C VAL A 33 -4.19 1.41 -11.60
N ALA A 34 -5.06 0.40 -11.66
CA ALA A 34 -4.79 -0.90 -11.05
C ALA A 34 -4.22 -1.89 -12.09
N LYS A 35 -3.08 -2.50 -11.81
CA LYS A 35 -2.55 -3.67 -12.50
C LYS A 35 -3.00 -4.90 -11.71
N GLU A 36 -3.95 -5.61 -12.26
CA GLU A 36 -4.53 -6.78 -11.61
C GLU A 36 -3.67 -8.02 -11.86
N VAL A 37 -3.49 -8.84 -10.81
CA VAL A 37 -2.86 -10.15 -10.87
C VAL A 37 -3.77 -11.19 -10.21
N TRP A 38 -3.70 -12.44 -10.68
CA TRP A 38 -4.52 -13.54 -10.16
C TRP A 38 -3.64 -14.60 -9.53
N LEU A 39 -4.05 -15.08 -8.36
CA LEU A 39 -3.44 -16.25 -7.74
C LEU A 39 -3.83 -17.51 -8.51
N SER A 40 -2.89 -18.47 -8.68
CA SER A 40 -3.22 -19.79 -9.20
C SER A 40 -4.11 -20.56 -8.23
N GLY A 41 -4.74 -21.65 -8.67
CA GLY A 41 -5.62 -22.47 -7.82
C GLY A 41 -4.99 -22.82 -6.47
N LYS A 42 -3.76 -23.37 -6.50
CA LYS A 42 -3.02 -23.73 -5.26
C LYS A 42 -2.64 -22.54 -4.38
N GLU A 43 -2.26 -21.42 -4.99
CA GLU A 43 -1.95 -20.19 -4.25
C GLU A 43 -3.20 -19.64 -3.58
N LYS A 44 -4.34 -19.65 -4.28
CA LYS A 44 -5.63 -19.22 -3.78
C LYS A 44 -6.16 -20.14 -2.68
N GLU A 45 -6.04 -21.45 -2.84
CA GLU A 45 -6.40 -22.44 -1.82
C GLU A 45 -5.68 -22.16 -0.49
N ARG A 46 -4.37 -21.95 -0.52
CA ARG A 46 -3.58 -21.59 0.68
C ARG A 46 -4.02 -20.26 1.30
N TYR A 47 -4.32 -19.26 0.47
CA TYR A 47 -4.83 -17.98 0.92
C TYR A 47 -6.18 -18.14 1.65
N ASP A 48 -7.10 -18.90 1.07
CA ASP A 48 -8.43 -19.15 1.63
C ASP A 48 -8.38 -20.06 2.87
N GLU A 49 -7.43 -20.99 2.92
CA GLU A 49 -7.17 -21.83 4.10
C GLU A 49 -6.77 -20.96 5.30
N LEU A 50 -5.75 -20.10 5.15
CA LEU A 50 -5.37 -19.17 6.22
C LEU A 50 -6.53 -18.25 6.62
N LYS A 51 -7.30 -17.78 5.64
CA LYS A 51 -8.46 -16.92 5.88
C LYS A 51 -9.53 -17.60 6.74
N LYS A 52 -9.74 -18.90 6.57
CA LYS A 52 -10.80 -19.67 7.27
C LYS A 52 -10.33 -20.22 8.61
N SER A 53 -9.16 -20.84 8.64
CA SER A 53 -8.67 -21.60 9.79
C SER A 53 -7.85 -20.76 10.77
N LEU A 54 -7.39 -19.58 10.37
CA LEU A 54 -6.43 -18.73 11.09
C LEU A 54 -5.05 -19.40 11.29
N VAL A 55 -4.86 -20.58 10.71
CA VAL A 55 -3.62 -21.37 10.73
C VAL A 55 -3.34 -21.86 9.33
N LEU A 56 -2.08 -21.87 8.94
CA LEU A 56 -1.61 -22.45 7.69
C LEU A 56 -0.28 -23.14 7.89
N GLU A 57 -0.20 -24.42 7.51
CA GLU A 57 1.03 -25.18 7.48
C GLU A 57 1.70 -25.08 6.12
N LEU A 58 2.97 -24.69 6.09
CA LEU A 58 3.77 -24.60 4.88
C LEU A 58 5.08 -25.39 5.02
N PRO A 59 5.69 -25.84 3.91
CA PRO A 59 7.03 -26.41 3.91
C PRO A 59 8.09 -25.37 4.31
N GLY A 60 8.19 -24.98 5.51
CA GLY A 60 9.06 -23.90 6.01
C GLY A 60 8.57 -23.29 7.30
N GLY A 61 7.47 -23.81 7.81
CA GLY A 61 6.95 -23.44 9.12
C GLY A 61 5.45 -23.22 9.16
N GLU A 62 4.93 -23.18 10.38
CA GLU A 62 3.54 -22.88 10.68
C GLU A 62 3.31 -21.36 10.72
N ILE A 63 2.11 -20.95 10.36
CA ILE A 63 1.66 -19.58 10.37
C ILE A 63 0.35 -19.52 11.16
N THR A 64 0.36 -18.78 12.26
CA THR A 64 -0.79 -18.59 13.12
C THR A 64 -1.23 -17.13 13.12
N ALA A 65 -2.54 -16.90 13.00
CA ALA A 65 -3.14 -15.57 13.14
C ALA A 65 -3.93 -15.51 14.45
N ALA A 66 -3.35 -14.91 15.48
CA ALA A 66 -3.94 -14.85 16.83
C ALA A 66 -5.24 -14.01 16.91
N ASN A 67 -5.44 -13.10 15.96
CA ASN A 67 -6.62 -12.22 15.89
C ASN A 67 -6.81 -11.68 14.47
N VAL A 68 -7.92 -10.97 14.24
CA VAL A 68 -8.27 -10.42 12.91
C VAL A 68 -7.20 -9.45 12.39
N ALA A 69 -6.59 -8.65 13.25
CA ALA A 69 -5.56 -7.71 12.81
C ALA A 69 -4.30 -8.45 12.34
N SER A 70 -3.87 -9.50 13.06
CA SER A 70 -2.74 -10.33 12.63
C SER A 70 -3.08 -11.13 11.37
N LEU A 71 -4.30 -11.66 11.26
CA LEU A 71 -4.77 -12.32 10.04
C LEU A 71 -4.71 -11.38 8.84
N THR A 72 -5.24 -10.19 8.99
CA THR A 72 -5.26 -9.17 7.96
C THR A 72 -3.83 -8.85 7.47
N LEU A 73 -2.89 -8.73 8.41
CA LEU A 73 -1.47 -8.52 8.08
C LEU A 73 -0.88 -9.72 7.32
N LYS A 74 -1.16 -10.95 7.77
CA LYS A 74 -0.69 -12.18 7.12
C LYS A 74 -1.29 -12.36 5.72
N LEU A 75 -2.57 -12.04 5.54
CA LEU A 75 -3.23 -12.06 4.23
C LEU A 75 -2.62 -11.03 3.26
N SER A 76 -2.22 -9.83 3.74
CA SER A 76 -1.50 -8.86 2.92
C SER A 76 -0.11 -9.35 2.53
N GLN A 77 0.60 -10.03 3.43
CA GLN A 77 1.88 -10.65 3.12
C GLN A 77 1.72 -11.70 2.01
N MET A 78 0.73 -12.60 2.13
CA MET A 78 0.44 -13.60 1.10
C MET A 78 0.05 -12.97 -0.24
N ALA A 79 -0.77 -11.93 -0.23
CA ALA A 79 -1.13 -11.20 -1.46
C ALA A 79 0.10 -10.59 -2.15
N ASN A 80 1.13 -10.19 -1.38
CA ASN A 80 2.41 -9.73 -1.92
C ASN A 80 3.34 -10.87 -2.37
N GLY A 81 2.99 -12.12 -2.05
CA GLY A 81 3.67 -13.32 -2.54
C GLY A 81 4.68 -13.95 -1.62
N ALA A 82 4.81 -13.50 -0.37
CA ALA A 82 5.59 -14.16 0.67
C ALA A 82 5.01 -13.87 2.05
N ILE A 83 5.30 -14.71 3.03
CA ILE A 83 4.77 -14.59 4.39
C ILE A 83 5.86 -14.90 5.42
N TYR A 84 5.79 -14.24 6.59
CA TYR A 84 6.61 -14.61 7.74
C TYR A 84 5.95 -15.76 8.50
N THR A 85 6.71 -16.82 8.77
CA THR A 85 6.33 -17.87 9.72
C THR A 85 6.34 -17.33 11.16
N ASP A 86 5.88 -18.15 12.10
CA ASP A 86 5.90 -17.79 13.51
C ASP A 86 7.34 -17.66 14.05
N ASP A 87 8.29 -18.40 13.47
CA ASP A 87 9.73 -18.28 13.71
C ASP A 87 10.39 -17.12 12.94
N LYS A 88 9.60 -16.25 12.30
CA LYS A 88 10.05 -15.09 11.49
C LYS A 88 10.87 -15.44 10.24
N ALA A 89 10.87 -16.70 9.82
CA ALA A 89 11.40 -17.06 8.50
C ALA A 89 10.47 -16.54 7.39
N VAL A 90 11.01 -16.32 6.21
CA VAL A 90 10.24 -15.88 5.04
C VAL A 90 9.97 -17.08 4.14
N VAL A 91 8.70 -17.36 3.89
CA VAL A 91 8.28 -18.41 2.94
C VAL A 91 7.67 -17.74 1.71
N ALA A 92 8.25 -18.00 0.54
CA ALA A 92 7.70 -17.54 -0.73
C ALA A 92 6.45 -18.34 -1.08
N ILE A 93 5.41 -17.66 -1.52
CA ILE A 93 4.12 -18.25 -1.93
C ILE A 93 3.96 -18.19 -3.46
N HIS A 94 4.23 -17.01 -4.05
CA HIS A 94 4.12 -16.76 -5.48
C HIS A 94 4.90 -15.50 -5.88
N ASP A 95 5.11 -15.34 -7.20
CA ASP A 95 5.81 -14.19 -7.78
C ASP A 95 4.91 -13.29 -8.64
N ARG A 96 3.56 -13.44 -8.56
CA ARG A 96 2.59 -12.72 -9.41
C ARG A 96 2.77 -11.22 -9.44
N LYS A 97 3.02 -10.60 -8.27
CA LYS A 97 3.28 -9.16 -8.18
C LYS A 97 4.68 -8.78 -8.67
N LEU A 98 5.67 -9.67 -8.54
CA LEU A 98 7.01 -9.43 -9.07
C LEU A 98 6.99 -9.44 -10.60
N ASP A 99 6.31 -10.43 -11.21
CA ASP A 99 6.15 -10.50 -12.66
C ASP A 99 5.44 -9.24 -13.19
N ALA A 100 4.36 -8.82 -12.51
CA ALA A 100 3.64 -7.60 -12.87
C ALA A 100 4.50 -6.32 -12.69
N LEU A 101 5.36 -6.29 -11.67
CA LEU A 101 6.29 -5.17 -11.48
C LEU A 101 7.33 -5.10 -12.61
N GLU A 102 7.87 -6.23 -13.05
CA GLU A 102 8.78 -6.29 -14.20
C GLU A 102 8.09 -5.74 -15.46
N ASP A 103 6.87 -6.21 -15.78
CA ASP A 103 6.06 -5.70 -16.90
C ASP A 103 5.89 -4.18 -16.83
N LEU A 104 5.61 -3.64 -15.63
CA LEU A 104 5.40 -2.20 -15.43
C LEU A 104 6.69 -1.40 -15.61
N VAL A 105 7.82 -1.91 -15.12
CA VAL A 105 9.14 -1.28 -15.29
C VAL A 105 9.57 -1.31 -16.77
N GLU A 106 9.36 -2.42 -17.47
CA GLU A 106 9.64 -2.51 -18.91
C GLU A 106 8.75 -1.54 -19.70
N SER A 107 7.46 -1.48 -19.37
CA SER A 107 6.50 -0.58 -20.05
C SER A 107 6.78 0.91 -19.79
N ALA A 108 7.52 1.24 -18.73
CA ALA A 108 7.97 2.60 -18.45
C ALA A 108 8.99 3.13 -19.49
N ASN A 109 9.54 2.25 -20.34
CA ASN A 109 10.40 2.57 -21.45
C ASN A 109 11.58 3.48 -21.07
N GLY A 110 12.28 3.08 -20.01
CA GLY A 110 13.46 3.78 -19.48
C GLY A 110 13.15 4.99 -18.59
N LYS A 111 11.89 5.35 -18.36
CA LYS A 111 11.54 6.35 -17.35
C LYS A 111 11.77 5.79 -15.95
N PRO A 112 12.30 6.59 -15.02
CA PRO A 112 12.48 6.16 -13.63
C PRO A 112 11.16 5.78 -12.97
N VAL A 113 11.18 4.67 -12.21
CA VAL A 113 10.02 4.14 -11.48
C VAL A 113 10.28 4.16 -9.99
N LEU A 114 9.43 4.82 -9.22
CA LEU A 114 9.43 4.75 -7.76
C LEU A 114 8.50 3.65 -7.31
N VAL A 115 9.00 2.68 -6.54
CA VAL A 115 8.22 1.53 -6.06
C VAL A 115 8.01 1.65 -4.55
N ALA A 116 6.77 1.75 -4.14
CA ALA A 116 6.38 1.72 -2.73
C ALA A 116 6.17 0.26 -2.29
N TYR A 117 6.91 -0.17 -1.27
CA TYR A 117 6.81 -1.50 -0.68
C TYR A 117 6.35 -1.40 0.78
N TRP A 118 5.76 -2.48 1.33
CA TRP A 118 5.28 -2.46 2.71
C TRP A 118 6.07 -3.39 3.64
N PHE A 119 6.37 -4.62 3.21
CA PHE A 119 7.11 -5.57 4.02
C PHE A 119 8.59 -5.61 3.64
N LYS A 120 9.45 -5.96 4.61
CA LYS A 120 10.88 -6.12 4.34
C LYS A 120 11.13 -7.18 3.25
N HIS A 121 10.39 -8.30 3.30
CA HIS A 121 10.51 -9.34 2.28
C HIS A 121 10.12 -8.85 0.88
N ASP A 122 9.18 -7.89 0.73
CA ASP A 122 8.85 -7.31 -0.57
C ASP A 122 10.10 -6.68 -1.19
N LYS A 123 10.76 -5.79 -0.42
CA LYS A 123 11.99 -5.14 -0.85
C LYS A 123 13.08 -6.15 -1.22
N ASP A 124 13.31 -7.12 -0.34
CA ASP A 124 14.39 -8.09 -0.53
C ASP A 124 14.13 -8.94 -1.79
N ARG A 125 12.89 -9.34 -2.06
CA ARG A 125 12.48 -10.09 -3.26
C ARG A 125 12.57 -9.23 -4.54
N ILE A 126 12.14 -7.96 -4.47
CA ILE A 126 12.28 -7.04 -5.62
C ILE A 126 13.76 -6.89 -5.99
N ARG A 127 14.65 -6.69 -5.01
CA ARG A 127 16.09 -6.55 -5.24
C ARG A 127 16.79 -7.82 -5.73
N GLN A 128 16.23 -8.98 -5.45
CA GLN A 128 16.70 -10.25 -6.03
C GLN A 128 16.29 -10.41 -7.49
N ARG A 129 15.17 -9.79 -7.88
CA ARG A 129 14.59 -9.92 -9.21
C ARG A 129 15.10 -8.87 -10.20
N MET A 130 15.36 -7.66 -9.73
CA MET A 130 15.80 -6.54 -10.58
C MET A 130 16.77 -5.62 -9.84
N GLU A 131 17.55 -4.86 -10.60
CA GLU A 131 18.38 -3.80 -10.04
C GLU A 131 17.50 -2.67 -9.49
N ALA A 132 17.40 -2.57 -8.17
CA ALA A 132 16.58 -1.58 -7.49
C ALA A 132 17.29 -1.04 -6.25
N ARG A 133 17.26 0.29 -6.07
CA ARG A 133 17.93 1.00 -4.98
C ARG A 133 16.93 1.59 -4.00
N GLU A 134 17.07 1.26 -2.72
CA GLU A 134 16.25 1.84 -1.65
C GLU A 134 16.68 3.28 -1.36
N LEU A 135 15.72 4.20 -1.30
CA LEU A 135 15.96 5.58 -0.94
C LEU A 135 15.96 5.74 0.58
N LYS A 136 17.13 5.93 1.17
CA LYS A 136 17.35 6.11 2.61
C LYS A 136 18.19 7.31 2.96
N GLU A 137 19.32 7.44 2.31
CA GLU A 137 20.31 8.45 2.62
C GLU A 137 20.12 9.70 1.74
N PRO A 138 20.56 10.88 2.16
CA PRO A 138 20.48 12.10 1.37
C PRO A 138 21.03 11.95 -0.05
N GLN A 139 22.09 11.14 -0.22
CA GLN A 139 22.67 10.87 -1.53
C GLN A 139 21.74 10.06 -2.43
N ASP A 140 20.93 9.13 -1.87
CA ASP A 140 19.97 8.36 -2.65
C ASP A 140 18.92 9.27 -3.26
N PHE A 141 18.42 10.23 -2.48
CA PHE A 141 17.45 11.21 -2.97
C PHE A 141 18.03 12.15 -4.02
N ALA A 142 19.29 12.56 -3.85
CA ALA A 142 19.99 13.36 -4.85
C ALA A 142 20.19 12.59 -6.16
N ASP A 143 20.62 11.33 -6.07
CA ASP A 143 20.82 10.48 -7.25
C ASP A 143 19.49 10.15 -7.95
N TRP A 144 18.40 9.93 -7.20
CA TRP A 144 17.06 9.79 -7.75
C TRP A 144 16.64 11.04 -8.55
N ASN A 145 16.74 12.22 -7.91
CA ASN A 145 16.36 13.47 -8.55
C ASN A 145 17.27 13.85 -9.75
N ALA A 146 18.48 13.32 -9.80
CA ALA A 146 19.38 13.45 -10.95
C ALA A 146 19.12 12.41 -12.05
N GLY A 147 18.09 11.53 -11.91
CA GLY A 147 17.75 10.51 -12.90
C GLY A 147 18.75 9.35 -12.99
N LYS A 148 19.59 9.15 -11.96
CA LYS A 148 20.62 8.09 -11.95
C LYS A 148 20.10 6.73 -11.46
N ILE A 149 18.89 6.68 -10.91
CA ILE A 149 18.29 5.46 -10.35
C ILE A 149 17.08 5.07 -11.20
N PRO A 150 17.17 4.00 -12.02
CA PRO A 150 16.06 3.57 -12.86
C PRO A 150 14.87 3.05 -12.05
N VAL A 151 15.13 2.27 -11.00
CA VAL A 151 14.11 1.73 -10.10
C VAL A 151 14.49 2.05 -8.66
N ALA A 152 13.70 2.91 -8.04
CA ALA A 152 13.89 3.30 -6.65
C ALA A 152 12.84 2.63 -5.75
N LEU A 153 13.24 2.19 -4.56
CA LEU A 153 12.35 1.61 -3.56
C LEU A 153 12.15 2.58 -2.40
N ILE A 154 10.90 2.74 -1.95
CA ILE A 154 10.58 3.58 -0.81
C ILE A 154 9.60 2.87 0.13
N HIS A 155 9.86 2.94 1.43
CA HIS A 155 8.88 2.55 2.42
C HIS A 155 8.02 3.76 2.79
N PRO A 156 6.68 3.69 2.73
CA PRO A 156 5.81 4.84 2.97
C PRO A 156 6.07 5.57 4.30
N ALA A 157 6.36 4.84 5.38
CA ALA A 157 6.67 5.44 6.66
C ALA A 157 8.01 6.21 6.68
N SER A 158 8.97 5.87 5.82
CA SER A 158 10.25 6.61 5.70
C SER A 158 10.10 7.86 4.82
N ALA A 159 9.04 7.95 4.04
CA ALA A 159 8.72 9.10 3.20
C ALA A 159 8.21 10.34 4.00
N GLY A 160 8.07 10.23 5.33
CA GLY A 160 7.36 11.19 6.17
C GLY A 160 7.94 12.60 6.30
N HIS A 161 9.18 12.87 5.92
CA HIS A 161 9.83 14.15 6.22
C HIS A 161 10.23 14.93 4.96
N GLY A 162 9.25 15.62 4.35
CA GLY A 162 9.52 16.74 3.42
C GLY A 162 10.32 16.42 2.14
N LEU A 163 10.51 15.16 1.81
CA LEU A 163 11.30 14.74 0.67
C LEU A 163 10.66 15.18 -0.66
N ASN A 164 11.44 15.81 -1.51
CA ASN A 164 11.05 16.21 -2.85
C ASN A 164 11.59 15.20 -3.84
N LEU A 165 10.72 14.35 -4.41
CA LEU A 165 11.10 13.29 -5.35
C LEU A 165 10.57 13.54 -6.76
N GLN A 166 9.83 14.62 -6.98
CA GLN A 166 9.16 14.91 -8.25
C GLN A 166 10.13 15.20 -9.41
N GLN A 167 11.41 15.48 -9.13
CA GLN A 167 12.39 15.72 -10.21
C GLN A 167 12.96 14.43 -10.78
N GLY A 168 12.93 13.33 -10.01
CA GLY A 168 13.51 12.06 -10.42
C GLY A 168 12.60 11.21 -11.31
N GLY A 169 11.28 11.45 -11.29
CA GLY A 169 10.35 10.67 -12.08
C GLY A 169 8.89 11.03 -11.85
N SER A 170 8.02 10.43 -12.65
CA SER A 170 6.57 10.67 -12.64
C SER A 170 5.73 9.38 -12.52
N ILE A 171 6.39 8.23 -12.31
CA ILE A 171 5.73 6.93 -12.18
C ILE A 171 5.94 6.39 -10.78
N LEU A 172 4.84 6.13 -10.06
CA LEU A 172 4.82 5.46 -8.76
C LEU A 172 4.09 4.14 -8.88
N VAL A 173 4.72 3.06 -8.42
CA VAL A 173 4.10 1.73 -8.35
C VAL A 173 3.95 1.32 -6.89
N TRP A 174 2.73 1.06 -6.45
CA TRP A 174 2.43 0.42 -5.19
C TRP A 174 2.52 -1.09 -5.34
N PHE A 175 3.64 -1.67 -4.91
CA PHE A 175 3.85 -3.13 -4.85
C PHE A 175 3.09 -3.74 -3.67
N GLY A 176 3.21 -3.11 -2.49
CA GLY A 176 2.46 -3.45 -1.29
C GLY A 176 1.71 -2.23 -0.78
N LEU A 177 0.40 -2.38 -0.55
CA LEU A 177 -0.45 -1.28 -0.08
C LEU A 177 -0.21 -1.02 1.42
N THR A 178 -0.28 0.26 1.79
CA THR A 178 -0.31 0.67 3.20
C THR A 178 -1.74 0.63 3.74
N TRP A 179 -1.87 0.50 5.07
CA TRP A 179 -3.13 0.56 5.81
C TRP A 179 -3.49 1.99 6.25
N SER A 180 -2.57 2.93 6.06
CA SER A 180 -2.72 4.32 6.47
C SER A 180 -3.00 5.18 5.24
N LEU A 181 -4.19 5.79 5.21
CA LEU A 181 -4.55 6.77 4.19
C LEU A 181 -3.57 7.95 4.18
N GLU A 182 -3.12 8.38 5.35
CA GLU A 182 -2.15 9.46 5.47
C GLU A 182 -0.82 9.10 4.79
N LEU A 183 -0.24 7.93 5.08
CA LEU A 183 1.00 7.47 4.44
C LEU A 183 0.82 7.29 2.93
N TYR A 184 -0.34 6.80 2.50
CA TYR A 184 -0.69 6.68 1.08
C TYR A 184 -0.68 8.04 0.39
N GLN A 185 -1.41 9.02 0.93
CA GLN A 185 -1.48 10.36 0.39
C GLN A 185 -0.13 11.07 0.42
N GLN A 186 0.62 10.96 1.52
CA GLN A 186 1.97 11.53 1.64
C GLN A 186 2.93 10.94 0.62
N THR A 187 2.90 9.63 0.39
CA THR A 187 3.77 8.98 -0.59
C THR A 187 3.42 9.42 -2.02
N ASN A 188 2.14 9.45 -2.37
CA ASN A 188 1.68 9.94 -3.67
C ASN A 188 2.09 11.40 -3.91
N ALA A 189 2.00 12.25 -2.88
CA ALA A 189 2.38 13.65 -2.94
C ALA A 189 3.90 13.89 -3.08
N ARG A 190 4.76 12.86 -3.01
CA ARG A 190 6.19 12.99 -3.31
C ARG A 190 6.46 13.20 -4.79
N LEU A 191 5.64 12.60 -5.65
CA LEU A 191 5.71 12.79 -7.10
C LEU A 191 4.62 13.73 -7.61
N TRP A 192 3.39 13.59 -7.11
CA TRP A 192 2.26 14.42 -7.53
C TRP A 192 2.20 15.72 -6.73
N ARG A 193 2.95 16.70 -7.20
CA ARG A 193 3.03 18.01 -6.56
C ARG A 193 3.46 19.09 -7.56
N GLN A 194 3.33 20.34 -7.14
CA GLN A 194 3.84 21.48 -7.90
C GLN A 194 5.35 21.35 -8.17
N GLY A 195 5.77 21.71 -9.38
CA GLY A 195 7.18 21.61 -9.80
C GLY A 195 7.55 20.26 -10.39
N GLN A 196 6.60 19.35 -10.59
CA GLN A 196 6.79 18.16 -11.41
C GLN A 196 7.07 18.56 -12.86
N ALA A 197 8.14 18.01 -13.46
CA ALA A 197 8.53 18.31 -14.83
C ALA A 197 7.60 17.67 -15.88
N ASP A 198 7.09 16.46 -15.58
CA ASP A 198 6.15 15.75 -16.43
C ASP A 198 4.73 16.32 -16.29
N LYS A 199 3.99 16.36 -17.39
CA LYS A 199 2.59 16.83 -17.42
C LYS A 199 1.65 15.91 -16.68
N THR A 200 1.99 14.62 -16.57
CA THR A 200 1.16 13.57 -16.00
C THR A 200 1.98 12.75 -15.01
N VAL A 201 1.44 12.53 -13.81
CA VAL A 201 1.95 11.57 -12.83
C VAL A 201 1.08 10.32 -12.87
N ILE A 202 1.70 9.16 -12.99
CA ILE A 202 1.02 7.87 -13.06
C ILE A 202 1.24 7.13 -11.75
N ILE A 203 0.15 6.79 -11.06
CA ILE A 203 0.17 5.96 -9.87
C ILE A 203 -0.44 4.61 -10.23
N GLN A 204 0.35 3.56 -10.15
CA GLN A 204 -0.05 2.20 -10.46
C GLN A 204 -0.12 1.36 -9.19
N HIS A 205 -1.18 0.57 -9.03
CA HIS A 205 -1.36 -0.33 -7.90
C HIS A 205 -1.35 -1.77 -8.39
N ILE A 206 -0.43 -2.59 -7.91
CA ILE A 206 -0.44 -4.02 -8.22
C ILE A 206 -1.38 -4.71 -7.22
N ILE A 207 -2.51 -5.20 -7.71
CA ILE A 207 -3.61 -5.72 -6.92
C ILE A 207 -3.80 -7.20 -7.19
N ALA A 208 -3.63 -8.02 -6.16
CA ALA A 208 -4.01 -9.43 -6.22
C ALA A 208 -5.54 -9.54 -6.08
N ARG A 209 -6.20 -10.04 -7.15
CA ARG A 209 -7.67 -10.18 -7.21
C ARG A 209 -8.15 -11.23 -6.22
N ASP A 210 -9.37 -11.03 -5.72
CA ASP A 210 -10.00 -11.89 -4.72
C ASP A 210 -9.19 -12.02 -3.42
N THR A 211 -8.40 -10.98 -3.10
CA THR A 211 -7.62 -10.88 -1.87
C THR A 211 -7.96 -9.61 -1.08
N ILE A 212 -7.25 -9.42 0.02
CA ILE A 212 -7.40 -8.24 0.86
C ILE A 212 -6.98 -6.94 0.16
N ASP A 213 -6.15 -7.01 -0.88
CA ASP A 213 -5.67 -5.84 -1.62
C ASP A 213 -6.82 -4.99 -2.17
N GLU A 214 -7.86 -5.63 -2.70
CA GLU A 214 -9.04 -4.91 -3.24
C GLU A 214 -9.75 -4.08 -2.17
N ARG A 215 -9.78 -4.59 -0.94
CA ARG A 215 -10.42 -3.89 0.17
C ARG A 215 -9.57 -2.74 0.66
N ILE A 216 -8.25 -2.97 0.78
CA ILE A 216 -7.31 -1.93 1.15
C ILE A 216 -7.41 -0.79 0.13
N LEU A 217 -7.38 -1.11 -1.17
CA LEU A 217 -7.48 -0.09 -2.21
C LEU A 217 -8.79 0.70 -2.11
N LYS A 218 -9.94 0.02 -1.94
CA LYS A 218 -11.24 0.68 -1.76
C LYS A 218 -11.23 1.66 -0.58
N VAL A 219 -10.64 1.26 0.55
CA VAL A 219 -10.55 2.13 1.74
C VAL A 219 -9.63 3.32 1.48
N LEU A 220 -8.51 3.13 0.77
CA LEU A 220 -7.59 4.21 0.41
C LEU A 220 -8.17 5.20 -0.62
N GLU A 221 -9.07 4.75 -1.47
CA GLU A 221 -9.78 5.60 -2.45
C GLU A 221 -10.92 6.42 -1.80
N HIS A 222 -11.52 5.91 -0.72
CA HIS A 222 -12.54 6.60 0.04
C HIS A 222 -11.88 7.47 1.10
N LYS A 223 -12.01 8.80 0.97
CA LYS A 223 -11.34 9.80 1.83
C LYS A 223 -11.64 9.68 3.33
N ASP A 224 -12.64 8.91 3.71
CA ASP A 224 -13.08 8.70 5.09
C ASP A 224 -12.67 7.32 5.64
N GLY A 225 -11.86 6.57 4.89
CA GLY A 225 -11.42 5.22 5.28
C GLY A 225 -10.41 5.26 6.42
N THR A 226 -10.80 4.67 7.57
CA THR A 226 -9.89 4.44 8.70
C THR A 226 -9.41 3.00 8.70
N GLN A 227 -8.27 2.74 9.36
CA GLN A 227 -7.78 1.37 9.57
C GLN A 227 -8.82 0.50 10.28
N ASP A 228 -9.59 1.09 11.20
CA ASP A 228 -10.67 0.41 11.90
C ASP A 228 -11.80 -0.02 10.96
N ALA A 229 -12.18 0.83 10.01
CA ALA A 229 -13.19 0.49 9.00
C ALA A 229 -12.76 -0.71 8.14
N LEU A 230 -11.48 -0.82 7.82
CA LEU A 230 -10.94 -1.97 7.09
C LEU A 230 -10.95 -3.25 7.94
N ILE A 231 -10.53 -3.16 9.21
CA ILE A 231 -10.58 -4.29 10.15
C ILE A 231 -12.02 -4.77 10.32
N GLU A 232 -12.99 -3.87 10.47
CA GLU A 232 -14.41 -4.22 10.57
C GLU A 232 -14.94 -4.85 9.27
N ALA A 233 -14.52 -4.37 8.10
CA ALA A 233 -14.87 -4.99 6.83
C ALA A 233 -14.32 -6.42 6.70
N VAL A 234 -13.10 -6.67 7.18
CA VAL A 234 -12.52 -8.02 7.21
C VAL A 234 -13.25 -8.91 8.21
N LYS A 235 -13.61 -8.40 9.40
CA LYS A 235 -14.43 -9.14 10.37
C LYS A 235 -15.78 -9.54 9.79
N ALA A 236 -16.45 -8.62 9.09
CA ALA A 236 -17.73 -8.90 8.44
C ALA A 236 -17.62 -10.04 7.42
N ASP A 237 -16.54 -10.07 6.64
CA ASP A 237 -16.28 -11.14 5.66
C ASP A 237 -15.97 -12.49 6.27
N LEU A 238 -15.37 -12.47 7.46
CA LEU A 238 -15.08 -13.70 8.21
C LEU A 238 -16.31 -14.20 8.99
N GLY A 239 -17.47 -13.50 8.88
CA GLY A 239 -18.64 -13.82 9.70
C GLY A 239 -18.47 -13.51 11.19
N MET A 240 -17.41 -12.73 11.55
CA MET A 240 -17.10 -12.34 12.92
C MET A 240 -17.78 -11.02 13.33
N THR A 241 -18.93 -10.68 12.75
CA THR A 241 -19.72 -9.54 13.23
C THR A 241 -20.20 -9.82 14.65
N LYS A 242 -20.11 -8.82 15.53
CA LYS A 242 -20.69 -8.87 16.87
C LYS A 242 -22.13 -9.37 16.76
N THR A 243 -22.38 -10.63 17.12
CA THR A 243 -23.70 -11.06 17.53
C THR A 243 -24.13 -10.14 18.67
N GLY A 244 -25.20 -9.43 18.43
CA GLY A 244 -25.72 -8.45 19.37
C GLY A 244 -25.90 -9.01 20.76
N ASN A 245 -25.79 -8.16 21.76
CA ASN A 245 -26.20 -8.33 23.13
C ASN A 245 -27.38 -9.30 23.25
N GLY A 246 -27.10 -10.55 23.60
CA GLY A 246 -28.05 -11.46 24.21
C GLY A 246 -27.92 -11.28 25.72
N GLY A 247 -28.91 -10.63 26.31
CA GLY A 247 -28.96 -10.35 27.74
C GLY A 247 -28.79 -11.60 28.58
N ILE A 248 -28.07 -11.43 29.63
CA ILE A 248 -28.05 -12.31 30.81
C ILE A 248 -29.33 -12.04 31.60
N LEU A 249 -30.14 -13.07 31.77
CA LEU A 249 -30.95 -13.28 32.95
C LEU A 249 -30.27 -14.33 33.83
#